data_bc0c29be36d3490c196bae09916d56f3
#
_entry.id   bc0c29be36d3490c196bae09916d56f3
#
_cell.length_a   1.000
_cell.length_b   1.000
_cell.length_c   1.000
_cell.angle_alpha   90.00
_cell.angle_beta   90.00
_cell.angle_gamma   90.00
#
_symmetry.space_group_name_H-M   'P 1'
#
loop_
_entity.id
_entity.type
_entity.pdbx_description
1 polymer ?
#
loop_
_entity_poly.entity_id
_entity_poly.type
_entity_poly.pdbx_seq_one_letter_code
_entity_poly.pdbx_strand_id
1 'polypeptide(L)'
;VKMFMKLVGIETTIDNATCNRINGLSVDLTVAASLGAISLVAVKGYWVPIVALSITGIIITAFILPWYTSRLYDDHQFLRMLLLYGTATGTLPTGLALLRVVDQEFETPVATDYLYSVGIVFILAIPFILTINFPAFAVTKNNPVFFYLTILIAGVYLFGSFVAYLLIAKKRSFIQPKKLFYVE
;
A
#
# COMPACT_ATOMS: atom_id res chain seq x y z
N VAL A 1 -18.47 -8.22 -9.00
CA VAL A 1 -19.77 -8.48 -8.36
C VAL A 1 -20.89 -7.83 -9.16
N LYS A 2 -20.89 -6.50 -9.43
CA LYS A 2 -21.96 -5.83 -10.21
C LYS A 2 -22.20 -6.46 -11.60
N MET A 3 -21.13 -6.88 -12.30
CA MET A 3 -21.23 -7.51 -13.61
C MET A 3 -21.91 -8.90 -13.55
N PHE A 4 -21.65 -9.66 -12.49
CA PHE A 4 -22.31 -10.97 -12.26
C PHE A 4 -23.78 -10.80 -11.85
N MET A 5 -24.09 -9.76 -11.10
CA MET A 5 -25.45 -9.48 -10.63
C MET A 5 -26.34 -8.94 -11.76
N LYS A 6 -25.76 -8.23 -12.74
CA LYS A 6 -26.44 -7.82 -13.96
C LYS A 6 -26.88 -9.02 -14.79
N LEU A 7 -26.07 -10.10 -14.80
CA LEU A 7 -26.40 -11.36 -15.45
C LEU A 7 -27.53 -12.12 -14.75
N VAL A 8 -27.70 -11.94 -13.45
CA VAL A 8 -28.73 -12.62 -12.63
C VAL A 8 -30.00 -11.77 -12.45
N GLY A 9 -30.03 -10.53 -12.95
CA GLY A 9 -31.22 -9.65 -12.90
C GLY A 9 -31.56 -9.06 -11.52
N ILE A 10 -30.60 -9.04 -10.57
CA ILE A 10 -30.81 -8.59 -9.18
C ILE A 10 -30.16 -7.19 -8.94
N GLU A 11 -29.97 -6.42 -10.00
CA GLU A 11 -29.24 -5.15 -9.96
C GLU A 11 -29.92 -4.06 -9.10
N THR A 12 -31.24 -4.10 -8.98
CA THR A 12 -32.04 -3.09 -8.26
C THR A 12 -32.17 -3.34 -6.76
N THR A 13 -31.74 -4.51 -6.26
CA THR A 13 -31.97 -4.93 -4.87
C THR A 13 -30.83 -4.51 -3.93
N ILE A 14 -29.68 -4.08 -4.47
CA ILE A 14 -28.53 -3.73 -3.66
C ILE A 14 -28.34 -2.22 -3.60
N ASP A 15 -28.64 -1.68 -2.44
CA ASP A 15 -28.31 -0.31 -2.10
C ASP A 15 -26.80 -0.16 -1.84
N ASN A 16 -26.16 0.79 -2.57
CA ASN A 16 -24.74 1.11 -2.40
C ASN A 16 -24.42 1.57 -0.96
N ALA A 17 -25.37 2.23 -0.29
CA ALA A 17 -25.17 2.67 1.09
C ALA A 17 -25.11 1.48 2.05
N THR A 18 -25.95 0.46 1.87
CA THR A 18 -25.92 -0.78 2.64
C THR A 18 -24.62 -1.56 2.41
N CYS A 19 -24.16 -1.68 1.15
CA CYS A 19 -22.87 -2.31 0.85
C CYS A 19 -21.70 -1.59 1.52
N ASN A 20 -21.69 -0.28 1.52
CA ASN A 20 -20.65 0.51 2.17
C ASN A 20 -20.66 0.35 3.70
N ARG A 21 -21.84 0.26 4.31
CA ARG A 21 -21.98 0.00 5.75
C ARG A 21 -21.47 -1.39 6.13
N ILE A 22 -21.82 -2.42 5.35
CA ILE A 22 -21.35 -3.80 5.58
C ILE A 22 -19.83 -3.86 5.41
N ASN A 23 -19.29 -3.21 4.38
CA ASN A 23 -17.84 -3.14 4.17
C ASN A 23 -17.14 -2.42 5.34
N GLY A 24 -17.67 -1.28 5.80
CA GLY A 24 -17.16 -0.57 6.97
C GLY A 24 -17.16 -1.45 8.22
N LEU A 25 -18.29 -2.10 8.53
CA LEU A 25 -18.38 -3.03 9.66
C LEU A 25 -17.36 -4.18 9.56
N SER A 26 -17.18 -4.75 8.36
CA SER A 26 -16.22 -5.84 8.14
C SER A 26 -14.78 -5.38 8.39
N VAL A 27 -14.44 -4.16 7.98
CA VAL A 27 -13.13 -3.56 8.24
C VAL A 27 -12.95 -3.31 9.75
N ASP A 28 -13.94 -2.72 10.41
CA ASP A 28 -13.87 -2.43 11.84
C ASP A 28 -13.71 -3.71 12.68
N LEU A 29 -14.47 -4.78 12.35
CA LEU A 29 -14.33 -6.09 13.00
C LEU A 29 -12.95 -6.70 12.76
N THR A 30 -12.42 -6.59 11.55
CA THR A 30 -11.08 -7.10 11.20
C THR A 30 -10.00 -6.36 11.99
N VAL A 31 -10.10 -5.03 12.09
CA VAL A 31 -9.17 -4.22 12.88
C VAL A 31 -9.27 -4.56 14.36
N ALA A 32 -10.47 -4.62 14.92
CA ALA A 32 -10.70 -4.97 16.32
C ALA A 32 -10.16 -6.38 16.65
N ALA A 33 -10.43 -7.36 15.80
CA ALA A 33 -9.92 -8.73 15.97
C ALA A 33 -8.39 -8.79 15.89
N SER A 34 -7.78 -8.06 14.94
CA SER A 34 -6.33 -7.98 14.79
C SER A 34 -5.66 -7.37 16.02
N LEU A 35 -6.22 -6.28 16.56
CA LEU A 35 -5.72 -5.65 17.77
C LEU A 35 -5.91 -6.57 18.99
N GLY A 36 -7.05 -7.24 19.09
CA GLY A 36 -7.33 -8.21 20.16
C GLY A 36 -6.42 -9.44 20.14
N ALA A 37 -5.91 -9.81 18.97
CA ALA A 37 -4.97 -10.94 18.83
C ALA A 37 -3.53 -10.59 19.26
N ILE A 38 -3.21 -9.31 19.47
CA ILE A 38 -1.87 -8.89 19.88
C ILE A 38 -1.61 -9.30 21.33
N SER A 39 -0.63 -10.18 21.53
CA SER A 39 -0.17 -10.57 22.87
C SER A 39 0.61 -9.43 23.52
N LEU A 40 0.07 -8.85 24.59
CA LEU A 40 0.75 -7.83 25.38
C LEU A 40 2.10 -8.31 25.95
N VAL A 41 2.23 -9.59 26.23
CA VAL A 41 3.47 -10.22 26.72
C VAL A 41 4.52 -10.21 25.61
N ALA A 42 4.13 -10.54 24.37
CA ALA A 42 5.02 -10.49 23.22
C ALA A 42 5.46 -9.05 22.91
N VAL A 43 4.53 -8.10 22.97
CA VAL A 43 4.88 -6.68 22.75
C VAL A 43 5.87 -6.19 23.80
N LYS A 44 5.69 -6.53 25.07
CA LYS A 44 6.66 -6.19 26.13
C LYS A 44 8.05 -6.80 25.90
N GLY A 45 8.11 -8.02 25.34
CA GLY A 45 9.38 -8.68 25.01
C GLY A 45 10.10 -8.08 23.79
N TYR A 46 9.35 -7.57 22.82
CA TYR A 46 9.89 -7.13 21.53
C TYR A 46 9.65 -5.64 21.24
N TRP A 47 9.39 -4.80 22.25
CA TRP A 47 9.07 -3.40 22.05
C TRP A 47 10.20 -2.62 21.36
N VAL A 48 11.47 -2.92 21.66
CA VAL A 48 12.63 -2.23 21.06
C VAL A 48 12.67 -2.45 19.54
N PRO A 49 12.67 -3.70 19.01
CA PRO A 49 12.65 -3.91 17.57
C PRO A 49 11.39 -3.38 16.91
N ILE A 50 10.22 -3.43 17.57
CA ILE A 50 8.97 -2.86 17.01
C ILE A 50 9.11 -1.36 16.83
N VAL A 51 9.55 -0.63 17.85
CA VAL A 51 9.74 0.83 17.77
C VAL A 51 10.82 1.20 16.76
N ALA A 52 11.94 0.50 16.74
CA ALA A 52 13.03 0.75 15.80
C ALA A 52 12.57 0.56 14.34
N LEU A 53 11.84 -0.52 14.04
CA LEU A 53 11.29 -0.75 12.71
C LEU A 53 10.24 0.29 12.32
N SER A 54 9.37 0.69 13.25
CA SER A 54 8.35 1.71 13.02
C SER A 54 8.98 3.06 12.71
N ILE A 55 9.95 3.53 13.51
CA ILE A 55 10.66 4.79 13.27
C ILE A 55 11.39 4.74 11.94
N THR A 56 12.12 3.66 11.66
CA THR A 56 12.83 3.48 10.39
C THR A 56 11.87 3.53 9.20
N GLY A 57 10.73 2.85 9.31
CA GLY A 57 9.68 2.85 8.28
C GLY A 57 9.12 4.25 8.04
N ILE A 58 8.81 5.01 9.10
CA ILE A 58 8.33 6.39 8.99
C ILE A 58 9.36 7.28 8.28
N ILE A 59 10.62 7.21 8.69
CA ILE A 59 11.71 8.02 8.10
C ILE A 59 11.87 7.69 6.61
N ILE A 60 11.97 6.39 6.28
CA ILE A 60 12.12 5.94 4.90
C ILE A 60 10.94 6.42 4.04
N THR A 61 9.71 6.24 4.51
CA THR A 61 8.51 6.64 3.79
C THR A 61 8.45 8.16 3.58
N ALA A 62 8.78 8.94 4.63
CA ALA A 62 8.75 10.39 4.59
C ALA A 62 9.76 11.00 3.58
N PHE A 63 10.88 10.32 3.33
CA PHE A 63 11.89 10.79 2.37
C PHE A 63 11.72 10.19 0.98
N ILE A 64 11.42 8.90 0.90
CA ILE A 64 11.33 8.20 -0.39
C ILE A 64 10.09 8.62 -1.17
N LEU A 65 8.92 8.71 -0.55
CA LEU A 65 7.69 9.00 -1.28
C LEU A 65 7.69 10.37 -1.95
N PRO A 66 8.02 11.49 -1.28
CA PRO A 66 8.08 12.78 -1.96
C PRO A 66 9.11 12.80 -3.09
N TRP A 67 10.27 12.18 -2.85
CA TRP A 67 11.33 12.08 -3.86
C TRP A 67 10.89 11.27 -5.08
N TYR A 68 10.25 10.13 -4.85
CA TYR A 68 9.79 9.21 -5.88
C TYR A 68 8.64 9.79 -6.70
N THR A 69 7.59 10.28 -6.04
CA THR A 69 6.38 10.77 -6.71
C THR A 69 6.63 12.00 -7.56
N SER A 70 7.49 12.91 -7.09
CA SER A 70 7.82 14.13 -7.83
C SER A 70 8.58 13.86 -9.15
N ARG A 71 9.17 12.70 -9.33
CA ARG A 71 9.89 12.30 -10.54
C ARG A 71 9.12 11.31 -11.41
N LEU A 72 8.16 10.62 -10.81
CA LEU A 72 7.37 9.61 -11.51
C LEU A 72 6.20 10.25 -12.26
N TYR A 73 5.53 11.22 -11.64
CA TYR A 73 4.32 11.83 -12.18
C TYR A 73 4.60 13.22 -12.76
N ASP A 74 3.89 13.53 -13.84
CA ASP A 74 3.97 14.81 -14.56
C ASP A 74 2.87 15.76 -14.09
N ASP A 75 1.73 15.21 -13.66
CA ASP A 75 0.54 15.92 -13.25
C ASP A 75 0.22 15.68 -11.78
N HIS A 76 -0.38 16.64 -11.14
CA HIS A 76 -0.89 16.55 -9.78
C HIS A 76 0.07 15.91 -8.77
N GLN A 77 1.40 16.15 -8.92
CA GLN A 77 2.47 15.49 -8.14
C GLN A 77 2.21 15.52 -6.64
N PHE A 78 1.79 16.67 -6.11
CA PHE A 78 1.52 16.83 -4.68
C PHE A 78 0.31 15.99 -4.22
N LEU A 79 -0.78 16.00 -4.98
CA LEU A 79 -1.98 15.21 -4.67
C LEU A 79 -1.71 13.70 -4.71
N ARG A 80 -0.96 13.26 -5.72
CA ARG A 80 -0.51 11.86 -5.86
C ARG A 80 0.42 11.47 -4.71
N MET A 81 1.34 12.34 -4.32
CA MET A 81 2.19 12.12 -3.15
C MET A 81 1.38 11.99 -1.87
N LEU A 82 0.42 12.86 -1.64
CA LEU A 82 -0.42 12.87 -0.45
C LEU A 82 -1.24 11.59 -0.33
N LEU A 83 -1.85 11.15 -1.45
CA LEU A 83 -2.60 9.91 -1.53
C LEU A 83 -1.72 8.68 -1.25
N LEU A 84 -0.55 8.59 -1.90
CA LEU A 84 0.40 7.50 -1.71
C LEU A 84 0.97 7.48 -0.29
N TYR A 85 1.28 8.64 0.27
CA TYR A 85 1.77 8.76 1.64
C TYR A 85 0.73 8.26 2.65
N GLY A 86 -0.51 8.71 2.53
CA GLY A 86 -1.59 8.26 3.39
C GLY A 86 -1.89 6.76 3.27
N THR A 87 -1.76 6.20 2.08
CA THR A 87 -1.94 4.76 1.86
C THR A 87 -0.75 3.94 2.39
N ALA A 88 0.47 4.42 2.23
CA ALA A 88 1.68 3.73 2.71
C ALA A 88 1.82 3.76 4.23
N THR A 89 1.37 4.83 4.89
CA THR A 89 1.41 4.97 6.34
C THR A 89 0.16 4.46 7.05
N GLY A 90 -0.91 4.23 6.32
CA GLY A 90 -2.18 3.74 6.84
C GLY A 90 -2.80 2.71 5.89
N THR A 91 -3.95 3.08 5.34
CA THR A 91 -4.72 2.24 4.42
C THR A 91 -5.22 3.08 3.24
N LEU A 92 -5.79 2.43 2.22
CA LEU A 92 -6.43 3.15 1.11
C LEU A 92 -7.45 4.22 1.56
N PRO A 93 -8.37 3.94 2.51
CA PRO A 93 -9.24 4.99 3.05
C PRO A 93 -8.49 6.17 3.68
N THR A 94 -7.37 5.93 4.35
CA THR A 94 -6.54 7.01 4.93
C THR A 94 -5.94 7.90 3.84
N GLY A 95 -5.45 7.29 2.76
CA GLY A 95 -4.94 8.02 1.60
C GLY A 95 -6.00 8.88 0.94
N LEU A 96 -7.19 8.32 0.72
CA LEU A 96 -8.34 9.04 0.15
C LEU A 96 -8.83 10.16 1.09
N ALA A 97 -8.81 9.94 2.40
CA ALA A 97 -9.17 10.96 3.38
C ALA A 97 -8.20 12.15 3.34
N LEU A 98 -6.89 11.90 3.24
CA LEU A 98 -5.88 12.94 3.07
C LEU A 98 -6.04 13.69 1.73
N LEU A 99 -6.30 12.96 0.65
CA LEU A 99 -6.56 13.59 -0.65
C LEU A 99 -7.76 14.51 -0.58
N ARG A 100 -8.84 14.09 0.10
CA ARG A 100 -10.07 14.86 0.24
C ARG A 100 -9.92 16.18 1.00
N VAL A 101 -8.88 16.32 1.81
CA VAL A 101 -8.57 17.60 2.48
C VAL A 101 -8.21 18.69 1.47
N VAL A 102 -7.58 18.32 0.35
CA VAL A 102 -7.09 19.26 -0.68
C VAL A 102 -7.99 19.25 -1.92
N ASP A 103 -8.50 18.09 -2.30
CA ASP A 103 -9.42 17.83 -3.42
C ASP A 103 -10.74 17.28 -2.88
N GLN A 104 -11.61 18.17 -2.38
CA GLN A 104 -12.81 17.80 -1.64
C GLN A 104 -13.83 17.01 -2.45
N GLU A 105 -13.99 17.36 -3.73
CA GLU A 105 -14.98 16.76 -4.64
C GLU A 105 -14.36 15.71 -5.57
N PHE A 106 -13.06 15.39 -5.38
CA PHE A 106 -12.31 14.50 -6.28
C PHE A 106 -12.41 14.94 -7.75
N GLU A 107 -12.24 16.25 -8.00
CA GLU A 107 -12.27 16.83 -9.33
C GLU A 107 -11.08 16.39 -10.18
N THR A 108 -9.96 16.05 -9.52
CA THR A 108 -8.78 15.53 -10.21
C THR A 108 -8.89 14.03 -10.48
N PRO A 109 -8.24 13.51 -11.53
CA PRO A 109 -8.25 12.07 -11.85
C PRO A 109 -7.46 11.23 -10.84
N VAL A 110 -6.77 11.83 -9.87
CA VAL A 110 -5.84 11.17 -8.96
C VAL A 110 -6.47 10.01 -8.19
N ALA A 111 -7.67 10.21 -7.63
CA ALA A 111 -8.37 9.15 -6.89
C ALA A 111 -8.73 7.97 -7.81
N THR A 112 -9.25 8.26 -8.99
CA THR A 112 -9.70 7.25 -9.96
C THR A 112 -8.52 6.45 -10.51
N ASP A 113 -7.45 7.13 -10.92
CA ASP A 113 -6.21 6.50 -11.41
C ASP A 113 -5.61 5.57 -10.37
N TYR A 114 -5.62 6.02 -9.12
CA TYR A 114 -5.09 5.23 -8.02
C TYR A 114 -5.93 3.96 -7.76
N LEU A 115 -7.25 4.06 -7.77
CA LEU A 115 -8.14 2.91 -7.59
C LEU A 115 -7.94 1.85 -8.68
N TYR A 116 -7.76 2.25 -9.93
CA TYR A 116 -7.41 1.31 -11.01
C TYR A 116 -6.03 0.68 -10.78
N SER A 117 -5.06 1.48 -10.38
CA SER A 117 -3.70 1.00 -10.11
C SER A 117 -3.66 -0.03 -8.97
N VAL A 118 -4.42 0.19 -7.90
CA VAL A 118 -4.51 -0.75 -6.76
C VAL A 118 -4.98 -2.13 -7.21
N GLY A 119 -5.95 -2.20 -8.11
CA GLY A 119 -6.43 -3.48 -8.66
C GLY A 119 -5.31 -4.27 -9.37
N ILE A 120 -4.51 -3.60 -10.18
CA ILE A 120 -3.39 -4.22 -10.89
C ILE A 120 -2.27 -4.61 -9.92
N VAL A 121 -1.91 -3.71 -9.01
CA VAL A 121 -0.86 -3.95 -8.00
C VAL A 121 -1.23 -5.12 -7.09
N PHE A 122 -2.50 -5.27 -6.72
CA PHE A 122 -2.96 -6.38 -5.89
C PHE A 122 -2.69 -7.73 -6.57
N ILE A 123 -2.98 -7.85 -7.86
CA ILE A 123 -2.70 -9.08 -8.63
C ILE A 123 -1.20 -9.36 -8.68
N LEU A 124 -0.39 -8.33 -8.96
CA LEU A 124 1.06 -8.46 -8.98
C LEU A 124 1.64 -8.80 -7.61
N ALA A 125 1.02 -8.36 -6.53
CA ALA A 125 1.49 -8.61 -5.17
C ALA A 125 1.15 -10.01 -4.63
N ILE A 126 0.28 -10.80 -5.29
CA ILE A 126 -0.12 -12.14 -4.82
C ILE A 126 1.06 -13.03 -4.47
N PRO A 127 2.10 -13.20 -5.32
CA PRO A 127 3.24 -14.05 -4.98
C PRO A 127 4.00 -13.55 -3.74
N PHE A 128 4.12 -12.23 -3.57
CA PHE A 128 4.76 -11.64 -2.41
C PHE A 128 3.92 -11.86 -1.14
N ILE A 129 2.61 -11.67 -1.21
CA ILE A 129 1.67 -11.90 -0.10
C ILE A 129 1.74 -13.35 0.39
N LEU A 130 1.80 -14.32 -0.53
CA LEU A 130 1.93 -15.73 -0.18
C LEU A 130 3.22 -16.05 0.58
N THR A 131 4.28 -15.28 0.36
CA THR A 131 5.58 -15.50 1.01
C THR A 131 5.73 -14.82 2.37
N ILE A 132 4.78 -14.00 2.81
CA ILE A 132 4.84 -13.29 4.11
C ILE A 132 5.03 -14.25 5.29
N ASN A 133 4.44 -15.43 5.21
CA ASN A 133 4.54 -16.44 6.29
C ASN A 133 5.79 -17.35 6.20
N PHE A 134 6.59 -17.26 5.14
CA PHE A 134 7.76 -18.13 4.97
C PHE A 134 8.81 -17.97 6.06
N PRO A 135 9.13 -16.78 6.59
CA PRO A 135 10.02 -16.66 7.73
C PRO A 135 9.54 -17.42 8.98
N ALA A 136 8.23 -17.40 9.25
CA ALA A 136 7.64 -18.17 10.33
C ALA A 136 7.76 -19.68 10.07
N PHE A 137 7.56 -20.14 8.83
CA PHE A 137 7.76 -21.54 8.45
C PHE A 137 9.23 -21.96 8.54
N ALA A 138 10.18 -21.06 8.27
CA ALA A 138 11.60 -21.35 8.44
C ALA A 138 11.93 -21.75 9.88
N VAL A 139 11.34 -21.05 10.86
CA VAL A 139 11.52 -21.32 12.27
C VAL A 139 10.75 -22.57 12.70
N THR A 140 9.45 -22.66 12.38
CA THR A 140 8.58 -23.76 12.86
C THR A 140 8.95 -25.11 12.25
N LYS A 141 9.40 -25.14 11.01
CA LYS A 141 9.83 -26.36 10.29
C LYS A 141 11.33 -26.62 10.38
N ASN A 142 12.07 -25.75 11.08
CA ASN A 142 13.54 -25.80 11.19
C ASN A 142 14.22 -25.94 9.79
N ASN A 143 13.68 -25.23 8.78
CA ASN A 143 14.17 -25.32 7.41
C ASN A 143 14.52 -23.91 6.89
N PRO A 144 15.83 -23.59 6.76
CA PRO A 144 16.29 -22.26 6.36
C PRO A 144 15.94 -21.89 4.91
N VAL A 145 15.55 -22.85 4.08
CA VAL A 145 15.21 -22.62 2.67
C VAL A 145 14.06 -21.57 2.53
N PHE A 146 13.06 -21.62 3.42
CA PHE A 146 11.97 -20.65 3.42
C PHE A 146 12.44 -19.22 3.66
N PHE A 147 13.46 -19.03 4.50
CA PHE A 147 14.03 -17.71 4.76
C PHE A 147 14.77 -17.18 3.53
N TYR A 148 15.59 -18.01 2.87
CA TYR A 148 16.29 -17.63 1.64
C TYR A 148 15.31 -17.33 0.49
N LEU A 149 14.24 -18.10 0.36
CA LEU A 149 13.16 -17.84 -0.60
C LEU A 149 12.50 -16.49 -0.37
N THR A 150 12.25 -16.11 0.88
CA THR A 150 11.68 -14.79 1.20
C THR A 150 12.60 -13.66 0.76
N ILE A 151 13.90 -13.77 1.07
CA ILE A 151 14.90 -12.76 0.65
C ILE A 151 14.98 -12.68 -0.87
N LEU A 152 15.01 -13.83 -1.55
CA LEU A 152 15.07 -13.87 -3.01
C LEU A 152 13.86 -13.20 -3.65
N ILE A 153 12.64 -13.54 -3.21
CA ILE A 153 11.41 -12.97 -3.75
C ILE A 153 11.34 -11.47 -3.45
N ALA A 154 11.66 -11.05 -2.23
CA ALA A 154 11.73 -9.63 -1.88
C ALA A 154 12.75 -8.88 -2.74
N GLY A 155 13.92 -9.47 -2.97
CA GLY A 155 14.95 -8.93 -3.85
C GLY A 155 14.48 -8.77 -5.31
N VAL A 156 13.79 -9.77 -5.85
CA VAL A 156 13.22 -9.73 -7.20
C VAL A 156 12.18 -8.61 -7.32
N TYR A 157 11.27 -8.47 -6.33
CA TYR A 157 10.29 -7.38 -6.34
C TYR A 157 10.94 -6.00 -6.22
N LEU A 158 11.95 -5.85 -5.35
CA LEU A 158 12.68 -4.60 -5.20
C LEU A 158 13.42 -4.23 -6.48
N PHE A 159 14.11 -5.19 -7.09
CA PHE A 159 14.82 -4.98 -8.35
C PHE A 159 13.85 -4.69 -9.50
N GLY A 160 12.75 -5.44 -9.61
CA GLY A 160 11.71 -5.24 -10.61
C GLY A 160 11.05 -3.87 -10.50
N SER A 161 10.72 -3.43 -9.28
CA SER A 161 10.14 -2.11 -9.05
C SER A 161 11.13 -0.97 -9.35
N PHE A 162 12.42 -1.17 -9.07
CA PHE A 162 13.47 -0.21 -9.42
C PHE A 162 13.64 -0.09 -10.93
N VAL A 163 13.67 -1.22 -11.65
CA VAL A 163 13.73 -1.22 -13.11
C VAL A 163 12.49 -0.56 -13.72
N ALA A 164 11.29 -0.88 -13.22
CA ALA A 164 10.05 -0.25 -13.64
C ALA A 164 10.09 1.27 -13.43
N TYR A 165 10.60 1.72 -12.27
CA TYR A 165 10.80 3.14 -12.00
C TYR A 165 11.72 3.79 -13.05
N LEU A 166 12.85 3.19 -13.38
CA LEU A 166 13.79 3.72 -14.37
C LEU A 166 13.15 3.80 -15.76
N LEU A 167 12.36 2.81 -16.13
CA LEU A 167 11.68 2.76 -17.43
C LEU A 167 10.57 3.82 -17.55
N ILE A 168 9.84 4.09 -16.47
CA ILE A 168 8.72 5.05 -16.46
C ILE A 168 9.26 6.47 -16.32
N ALA A 169 10.11 6.73 -15.34
CA ALA A 169 10.65 8.07 -15.05
C ALA A 169 11.68 8.54 -16.10
N LYS A 170 12.28 7.60 -16.86
CA LYS A 170 13.23 7.89 -17.95
C LYS A 170 14.27 8.95 -17.56
N LYS A 171 14.30 10.08 -18.31
CA LYS A 171 15.24 11.19 -18.08
C LYS A 171 15.04 11.89 -16.73
N ARG A 172 13.87 11.75 -16.09
CA ARG A 172 13.55 12.38 -14.80
C ARG A 172 14.03 11.58 -13.60
N SER A 173 14.41 10.32 -13.77
CA SER A 173 14.77 9.41 -12.67
C SER A 173 15.74 10.00 -11.65
N PHE A 174 16.69 10.82 -12.11
CA PHE A 174 17.72 11.43 -11.25
C PHE A 174 17.83 12.95 -11.45
N ILE A 175 16.78 13.63 -11.95
CA ILE A 175 16.78 15.10 -12.04
C ILE A 175 16.84 15.67 -10.63
N GLN A 176 17.81 16.57 -10.40
CA GLN A 176 18.03 17.28 -9.15
C GLN A 176 17.95 16.34 -7.90
N PRO A 177 18.83 15.33 -7.79
CA PRO A 177 18.72 14.27 -6.77
C PRO A 177 18.75 14.81 -5.33
N LYS A 178 19.31 16.00 -5.13
CA LYS A 178 19.39 16.66 -3.80
C LYS A 178 18.07 17.31 -3.36
N LYS A 179 17.13 17.57 -4.27
CA LYS A 179 15.83 18.11 -3.89
C LYS A 179 14.89 16.98 -3.50
N LEU A 180 14.27 17.10 -2.34
CA LEU A 180 13.30 16.13 -1.84
C LEU A 180 12.03 16.09 -2.72
N PHE A 181 11.57 17.24 -3.18
CA PHE A 181 10.43 17.37 -4.05
C PHE A 181 10.81 18.22 -5.26
N TYR A 182 10.58 17.68 -6.46
CA TYR A 182 10.85 18.34 -7.73
C TYR A 182 9.53 18.81 -8.32
N VAL A 183 9.44 20.08 -8.66
CA VAL A 183 8.36 20.69 -9.45
C VAL A 183 9.00 21.26 -10.70
N GLU A 184 8.43 20.95 -11.85
CA GLU A 184 8.84 21.49 -13.15
C GLU A 184 8.51 22.96 -13.26
#